data_b3ae82fd59944d38c4e07f0a71321a10
#
_entry.id   b3ae82fd59944d38c4e07f0a71321a10
#
_cell.length_a   1.000
_cell.length_b   1.000
_cell.length_c   1.000
_cell.angle_alpha   90.00
_cell.angle_beta   90.00
_cell.angle_gamma   90.00
#
_symmetry.space_group_name_H-M   'P 1'
#
loop_
_entity.id
_entity.type
_entity.pdbx_description
1 polymer ?
#
loop_
_entity_poly.entity_id
_entity_poly.type
_entity_poly.pdbx_seq_one_letter_code
_entity_poly.pdbx_strand_id
1 'polypeptide(L)'
;MAIQRINASRNGGSEAAHTALIAPTIPEIRIPSDPTLSQDQEWIEVEVDGRWQRHRLHDYHELYNVPGLYEGLYNRLLKCSSPIRVVSQLADIVHEAGESMEDLRVLDLGAGSGLVGYELQNHNVDVVVGSDILEEAKMATFRDRPWCYDDYFVGDFTDLDAVSEGEIRAYNLNALTCVAALGFGDIPTEAFLQALDLINTPGWVAFNIKEMFVQEKDVSGFDAMIRELARRDVLRIEAYRRYQHRISCAGEPLYYIALVARKLQEVPNDLR
;
A
#
# COMPACT_ATOMS: atom_id res chain seq x y z
N MET A 1 -3.91 -21.35 10.27
CA MET A 1 -5.34 -21.05 10.00
C MET A 1 -5.55 -21.12 8.50
N ALA A 2 -6.51 -21.89 7.99
CA ALA A 2 -6.72 -22.06 6.56
C ALA A 2 -7.25 -20.76 5.94
N ILE A 3 -6.60 -20.29 4.89
CA ILE A 3 -6.99 -19.09 4.13
C ILE A 3 -8.25 -19.39 3.33
N GLN A 4 -9.33 -18.63 3.52
CA GLN A 4 -10.51 -18.71 2.67
C GLN A 4 -10.26 -17.95 1.36
N ARG A 5 -10.26 -18.69 0.25
CA ARG A 5 -10.19 -18.17 -1.12
C ARG A 5 -11.58 -17.70 -1.59
N ILE A 6 -11.66 -16.50 -2.16
CA ILE A 6 -12.78 -16.10 -3.03
C ILE A 6 -12.16 -15.65 -4.35
N ASN A 7 -12.21 -16.52 -5.36
CA ASN A 7 -11.81 -16.19 -6.73
C ASN A 7 -12.91 -15.38 -7.40
N ALA A 8 -12.63 -14.16 -7.82
CA ALA A 8 -13.47 -13.46 -8.78
C ALA A 8 -13.09 -13.92 -10.20
N SER A 9 -13.87 -14.84 -10.79
CA SER A 9 -13.64 -15.26 -12.18
C SER A 9 -13.99 -14.10 -13.11
N ARG A 10 -13.00 -13.57 -13.83
CA ARG A 10 -13.21 -12.70 -14.98
C ARG A 10 -13.79 -13.51 -16.13
N ASN A 11 -15.11 -13.48 -16.32
CA ASN A 11 -15.74 -13.88 -17.57
C ASN A 11 -15.80 -12.67 -18.49
N GLY A 12 -15.08 -12.73 -19.61
CA GLY A 12 -15.12 -11.74 -20.66
C GLY A 12 -16.53 -11.56 -21.22
N GLY A 13 -17.00 -10.32 -21.26
CA GLY A 13 -18.26 -10.00 -21.94
C GLY A 13 -18.81 -8.64 -21.52
N SER A 14 -18.71 -7.67 -22.45
CA SER A 14 -19.53 -6.47 -22.62
C SER A 14 -19.46 -5.33 -21.59
N GLU A 15 -19.12 -4.18 -22.14
CA GLU A 15 -19.47 -2.83 -21.67
C GLU A 15 -20.97 -2.73 -21.30
N ALA A 16 -21.36 -3.04 -20.11
CA ALA A 16 -22.64 -2.60 -19.50
C ALA A 16 -22.87 -3.33 -18.19
N ALA A 17 -22.24 -2.92 -17.12
CA ALA A 17 -22.76 -2.98 -15.74
C ALA A 17 -21.71 -2.44 -14.74
N HIS A 18 -21.18 -1.24 -14.94
CA HIS A 18 -20.81 -0.46 -13.77
C HIS A 18 -22.12 -0.06 -13.09
N THR A 19 -22.69 -0.99 -12.36
CA THR A 19 -23.69 -0.64 -11.34
C THR A 19 -22.96 0.35 -10.44
N ALA A 20 -23.37 1.61 -10.49
CA ALA A 20 -22.85 2.65 -9.64
C ALA A 20 -22.96 2.14 -8.20
N LEU A 21 -21.88 1.62 -7.64
CA LEU A 21 -21.80 1.37 -6.22
C LEU A 21 -22.10 2.73 -5.58
N ILE A 22 -23.18 2.81 -4.83
CA ILE A 22 -23.52 4.00 -4.07
C ILE A 22 -22.31 4.22 -3.17
N ALA A 23 -21.54 5.27 -3.46
CA ALA A 23 -20.38 5.60 -2.64
C ALA A 23 -20.84 5.65 -1.18
N PRO A 24 -20.17 4.96 -0.27
CA PRO A 24 -20.61 4.91 1.12
C PRO A 24 -20.75 6.34 1.64
N THR A 25 -21.80 6.60 2.40
CA THR A 25 -21.98 7.91 3.04
C THR A 25 -20.82 8.11 4.00
N ILE A 26 -20.04 9.15 3.79
CA ILE A 26 -18.93 9.49 4.67
C ILE A 26 -19.53 9.95 5.99
N PRO A 27 -19.12 9.34 7.13
CA PRO A 27 -19.58 9.77 8.44
C PRO A 27 -19.11 11.20 8.76
N GLU A 28 -19.75 11.86 9.70
CA GLU A 28 -19.27 13.16 10.19
C GLU A 28 -17.96 12.97 10.96
N ILE A 29 -16.93 13.72 10.55
CA ILE A 29 -15.57 13.62 11.11
C ILE A 29 -15.17 14.98 11.69
N ARG A 30 -14.68 14.99 12.92
CA ARG A 30 -14.04 16.15 13.57
C ARG A 30 -12.55 15.92 13.69
N ILE A 31 -11.76 16.86 13.20
CA ILE A 31 -10.31 16.83 13.29
C ILE A 31 -9.90 17.88 14.34
N PRO A 32 -9.24 17.47 15.45
CA PRO A 32 -8.71 18.44 16.40
C PRO A 32 -7.52 19.17 15.77
N SER A 33 -7.49 20.48 15.91
CA SER A 33 -6.36 21.29 15.48
C SER A 33 -5.37 21.44 16.64
N ASP A 34 -4.54 20.44 16.85
CA ASP A 34 -3.46 20.48 17.83
C ASP A 34 -2.09 20.35 17.13
N PRO A 35 -1.36 21.47 16.95
CA PRO A 35 -0.07 21.46 16.26
C PRO A 35 1.06 20.81 17.08
N THR A 36 0.81 20.43 18.33
CA THR A 36 1.82 19.77 19.17
C THR A 36 1.87 18.25 19.00
N LEU A 37 0.86 17.67 18.36
CA LEU A 37 0.80 16.23 18.10
C LEU A 37 1.78 15.83 17.00
N SER A 38 2.60 14.82 17.27
CA SER A 38 3.35 14.14 16.23
C SER A 38 2.41 13.30 15.36
N GLN A 39 2.84 12.96 14.15
CA GLN A 39 2.01 12.27 13.15
C GLN A 39 1.43 10.93 13.67
N ASP A 40 2.18 10.23 14.51
CA ASP A 40 1.77 8.97 15.16
C ASP A 40 0.77 9.15 16.31
N GLN A 41 0.62 10.40 16.81
CA GLN A 41 -0.29 10.76 17.90
C GLN A 41 -1.59 11.41 17.40
N GLU A 42 -1.70 11.66 16.09
CA GLU A 42 -2.90 12.26 15.51
C GLU A 42 -4.14 11.39 15.75
N TRP A 43 -5.27 12.03 15.98
CA TRP A 43 -6.56 11.39 16.23
C TRP A 43 -7.72 12.20 15.65
N ILE A 44 -8.85 11.55 15.51
CA ILE A 44 -10.12 12.15 15.06
C ILE A 44 -11.26 11.75 15.99
N GLU A 45 -12.37 12.45 15.87
CA GLU A 45 -13.67 11.98 16.34
C GLU A 45 -14.57 11.73 15.13
N VAL A 46 -15.28 10.62 15.15
CA VAL A 46 -16.25 10.22 14.13
C VAL A 46 -17.59 9.94 14.78
N GLU A 47 -18.68 10.35 14.11
CA GLU A 47 -20.02 10.03 14.56
C GLU A 47 -20.44 8.65 13.99
N VAL A 48 -20.67 7.69 14.89
CA VAL A 48 -21.16 6.36 14.57
C VAL A 48 -22.40 6.10 15.41
N ASP A 49 -23.53 5.81 14.78
CA ASP A 49 -24.82 5.54 15.43
C ASP A 49 -25.24 6.62 16.46
N GLY A 50 -25.04 7.90 16.11
CA GLY A 50 -25.41 9.05 16.95
C GLY A 50 -24.47 9.28 18.14
N ARG A 51 -23.30 8.67 18.16
CA ARG A 51 -22.28 8.84 19.21
C ARG A 51 -20.93 9.20 18.62
N TRP A 52 -20.24 10.14 19.27
CA TRP A 52 -18.88 10.51 18.92
C TRP A 52 -17.89 9.50 19.51
N GLN A 53 -17.05 8.93 18.66
CA GLN A 53 -15.99 7.98 19.01
C GLN A 53 -14.66 8.57 18.61
N ARG A 54 -13.63 8.40 19.45
CA ARG A 54 -12.27 8.84 19.16
C ARG A 54 -11.46 7.67 18.63
N HIS A 55 -10.78 7.89 17.48
CA HIS A 55 -9.85 6.94 16.87
C HIS A 55 -8.54 7.64 16.57
N ARG A 56 -7.42 6.95 16.79
CA ARG A 56 -6.12 7.41 16.28
C ARG A 56 -6.07 7.16 14.77
N LEU A 57 -5.25 7.96 14.06
CA LEU A 57 -5.09 7.78 12.62
C LEU A 57 -4.45 6.43 12.26
N HIS A 58 -3.67 5.85 13.16
CA HIS A 58 -3.05 4.53 12.99
C HIS A 58 -3.86 3.36 13.56
N ASP A 59 -5.07 3.58 14.08
CA ASP A 59 -5.98 2.52 14.49
C ASP A 59 -6.75 1.97 13.26
N TYR A 60 -6.00 1.47 12.27
CA TYR A 60 -6.51 1.10 10.95
C TYR A 60 -7.65 0.10 11.01
N HIS A 61 -7.60 -0.90 11.90
CA HIS A 61 -8.68 -1.88 12.08
C HIS A 61 -10.01 -1.20 12.41
N GLU A 62 -10.00 -0.16 13.24
CA GLU A 62 -11.19 0.63 13.57
C GLU A 62 -11.66 1.46 12.37
N LEU A 63 -10.72 2.10 11.67
CA LEU A 63 -11.03 2.97 10.54
C LEU A 63 -11.64 2.19 9.37
N TYR A 64 -11.17 0.98 9.10
CA TYR A 64 -11.70 0.13 8.02
C TYR A 64 -13.10 -0.42 8.33
N ASN A 65 -13.44 -0.64 9.60
CA ASN A 65 -14.74 -1.13 10.01
C ASN A 65 -15.89 -0.14 9.76
N VAL A 66 -15.60 1.16 9.67
CA VAL A 66 -16.61 2.19 9.42
C VAL A 66 -16.66 2.52 7.92
N PRO A 67 -17.75 2.18 7.18
CA PRO A 67 -17.85 2.44 5.75
C PRO A 67 -17.63 3.90 5.40
N GLY A 68 -16.75 4.16 4.41
CA GLY A 68 -16.44 5.52 3.93
C GLY A 68 -15.56 6.37 4.86
N LEU A 69 -15.24 5.90 6.07
CA LEU A 69 -14.42 6.67 7.02
C LEU A 69 -12.99 6.85 6.51
N TYR A 70 -12.34 5.76 6.08
CA TYR A 70 -10.95 5.81 5.61
C TYR A 70 -10.79 6.76 4.42
N GLU A 71 -11.65 6.63 3.39
CA GLU A 71 -11.64 7.50 2.22
C GLU A 71 -11.99 8.95 2.56
N GLY A 72 -12.98 9.13 3.42
CA GLY A 72 -13.40 10.45 3.89
C GLY A 72 -12.27 11.17 4.60
N LEU A 73 -11.59 10.46 5.49
CA LEU A 73 -10.48 10.97 6.27
C LEU A 73 -9.25 11.24 5.37
N TYR A 74 -8.69 10.18 4.78
CA TYR A 74 -7.39 10.30 4.10
C TYR A 74 -7.49 11.03 2.76
N ASN A 75 -8.47 10.72 1.91
CA ASN A 75 -8.53 11.32 0.58
C ASN A 75 -9.18 12.70 0.60
N ARG A 76 -10.30 12.88 1.32
CA ARG A 76 -11.05 14.14 1.25
C ARG A 76 -10.54 15.17 2.25
N LEU A 77 -10.32 14.80 3.51
CA LEU A 77 -9.93 15.75 4.55
C LEU A 77 -8.42 15.97 4.58
N LEU A 78 -7.63 14.91 4.68
CA LEU A 78 -6.17 15.00 4.79
C LEU A 78 -5.45 15.09 3.44
N LYS A 79 -6.17 14.97 2.30
CA LYS A 79 -5.62 15.14 0.95
C LYS A 79 -4.47 14.18 0.62
N CYS A 80 -4.56 12.93 1.07
CA CYS A 80 -3.55 11.93 0.77
C CYS A 80 -3.45 11.69 -0.74
N SER A 81 -2.23 11.82 -1.27
CA SER A 81 -1.95 11.67 -2.69
C SER A 81 -1.04 10.48 -3.02
N SER A 82 -0.63 9.70 -2.02
CA SER A 82 0.39 8.66 -2.20
C SER A 82 0.03 7.58 -3.21
N PRO A 83 -1.18 6.98 -3.21
CA PRO A 83 -1.52 5.96 -4.20
C PRO A 83 -1.30 6.47 -5.63
N ILE A 84 -1.89 7.59 -5.97
CA ILE A 84 -1.75 8.21 -7.30
C ILE A 84 -0.29 8.56 -7.62
N ARG A 85 0.45 9.16 -6.66
CA ARG A 85 1.82 9.65 -6.91
C ARG A 85 2.81 8.51 -7.14
N VAL A 86 2.73 7.45 -6.33
CA VAL A 86 3.65 6.33 -6.42
C VAL A 86 3.36 5.49 -7.67
N VAL A 87 2.09 5.20 -7.94
CA VAL A 87 1.71 4.40 -9.12
C VAL A 87 1.99 5.16 -10.42
N SER A 88 1.67 6.47 -10.50
CA SER A 88 2.02 7.26 -11.69
C SER A 88 3.53 7.34 -11.91
N GLN A 89 4.35 7.48 -10.84
CA GLN A 89 5.81 7.47 -10.98
C GLN A 89 6.31 6.11 -11.45
N LEU A 90 5.75 5.00 -10.94
CA LEU A 90 6.07 3.65 -11.45
C LEU A 90 5.76 3.56 -12.95
N ALA A 91 4.57 4.00 -13.37
CA ALA A 91 4.15 3.96 -14.76
C ALA A 91 5.08 4.78 -15.67
N ASP A 92 5.47 6.00 -15.25
CA ASP A 92 6.40 6.84 -15.99
C ASP A 92 7.74 6.11 -16.21
N ILE A 93 8.32 5.51 -15.15
CA ILE A 93 9.63 4.86 -15.21
C ILE A 93 9.59 3.53 -15.98
N VAL A 94 8.53 2.74 -15.83
CA VAL A 94 8.30 1.52 -16.63
C VAL A 94 8.25 1.87 -18.12
N HIS A 95 7.51 2.93 -18.48
CA HIS A 95 7.40 3.40 -19.85
C HIS A 95 8.75 3.95 -20.39
N GLU A 96 9.50 4.71 -19.59
CA GLU A 96 10.84 5.19 -19.95
C GLU A 96 11.84 4.04 -20.20
N ALA A 97 11.66 2.91 -19.51
CA ALA A 97 12.42 1.69 -19.74
C ALA A 97 11.99 0.91 -20.99
N GLY A 98 10.95 1.37 -21.70
CA GLY A 98 10.40 0.68 -22.89
C GLY A 98 9.54 -0.53 -22.54
N GLU A 99 9.07 -0.64 -21.30
CA GLU A 99 8.19 -1.70 -20.81
C GLU A 99 6.74 -1.16 -20.67
N SER A 100 5.76 -2.04 -20.43
CA SER A 100 4.35 -1.68 -20.27
C SER A 100 3.84 -2.03 -18.86
N MET A 101 2.97 -1.20 -18.31
CA MET A 101 2.23 -1.52 -17.08
C MET A 101 1.35 -2.77 -17.24
N GLU A 102 0.90 -3.05 -18.48
CA GLU A 102 0.10 -4.24 -18.81
C GLU A 102 0.88 -5.55 -18.62
N ASP A 103 2.23 -5.51 -18.68
CA ASP A 103 3.10 -6.66 -18.45
C ASP A 103 3.39 -6.89 -16.95
N LEU A 104 2.93 -6.01 -16.09
CA LEU A 104 3.17 -6.11 -14.65
C LEU A 104 2.16 -7.05 -13.98
N ARG A 105 2.69 -7.78 -13.01
CA ARG A 105 1.97 -8.65 -12.09
C ARG A 105 2.42 -8.24 -10.70
N VAL A 106 1.59 -7.45 -10.01
CA VAL A 106 1.99 -6.68 -8.84
C VAL A 106 1.55 -7.35 -7.55
N LEU A 107 2.47 -7.45 -6.56
CA LEU A 107 2.15 -7.63 -5.15
C LEU A 107 2.02 -6.25 -4.52
N ASP A 108 0.90 -5.96 -3.90
CA ASP A 108 0.69 -4.73 -3.13
C ASP A 108 0.72 -5.06 -1.64
N LEU A 109 1.84 -4.74 -0.97
CA LEU A 109 2.07 -4.99 0.44
C LEU A 109 1.52 -3.83 1.29
N GLY A 110 0.67 -4.15 2.28
CA GLY A 110 -0.08 -3.16 3.04
C GLY A 110 -1.20 -2.54 2.20
N ALA A 111 -1.93 -3.37 1.47
CA ALA A 111 -2.94 -2.99 0.47
C ALA A 111 -4.11 -2.17 1.04
N GLY A 112 -4.39 -2.31 2.35
CA GLY A 112 -5.45 -1.57 3.03
C GLY A 112 -6.82 -1.72 2.37
N SER A 113 -7.51 -0.61 2.15
CA SER A 113 -8.82 -0.57 1.48
C SER A 113 -8.77 -0.58 -0.04
N GLY A 114 -7.61 -0.88 -0.67
CA GLY A 114 -7.48 -1.08 -2.11
C GLY A 114 -7.26 0.19 -2.94
N LEU A 115 -6.79 1.28 -2.33
CA LEU A 115 -6.53 2.53 -3.06
C LEU A 115 -5.39 2.38 -4.09
N VAL A 116 -4.35 1.64 -3.76
CA VAL A 116 -3.23 1.37 -4.68
C VAL A 116 -3.67 0.41 -5.78
N GLY A 117 -4.38 -0.67 -5.42
CA GLY A 117 -4.95 -1.61 -6.39
C GLY A 117 -5.85 -0.90 -7.40
N TYR A 118 -6.67 0.06 -6.95
CA TYR A 118 -7.49 0.89 -7.84
C TYR A 118 -6.64 1.69 -8.83
N GLU A 119 -5.57 2.34 -8.37
CA GLU A 119 -4.67 3.09 -9.26
C GLU A 119 -3.91 2.17 -10.24
N LEU A 120 -3.47 0.98 -9.80
CA LEU A 120 -2.85 -0.01 -10.68
C LEU A 120 -3.80 -0.47 -11.79
N GLN A 121 -5.08 -0.71 -11.47
CA GLN A 121 -6.11 -1.03 -12.47
C GLN A 121 -6.34 0.12 -13.47
N ASN A 122 -6.27 1.38 -13.03
CA ASN A 122 -6.35 2.54 -13.92
C ASN A 122 -5.18 2.62 -14.91
N HIS A 123 -4.07 1.97 -14.60
CA HIS A 123 -2.91 1.81 -15.49
C HIS A 123 -2.88 0.47 -16.24
N ASN A 124 -3.99 -0.29 -16.25
CA ASN A 124 -4.17 -1.57 -16.95
C ASN A 124 -3.16 -2.66 -16.54
N VAL A 125 -2.74 -2.69 -15.28
CA VAL A 125 -1.89 -3.80 -14.77
C VAL A 125 -2.63 -5.13 -14.92
N ASP A 126 -1.95 -6.17 -15.46
CA ASP A 126 -2.56 -7.47 -15.79
C ASP A 126 -3.06 -8.21 -14.54
N VAL A 127 -2.20 -8.32 -13.53
CA VAL A 127 -2.51 -9.02 -12.27
C VAL A 127 -2.13 -8.15 -11.08
N VAL A 128 -3.06 -7.98 -10.17
CA VAL A 128 -2.82 -7.25 -8.92
C VAL A 128 -3.25 -8.12 -7.74
N VAL A 129 -2.29 -8.47 -6.89
CA VAL A 129 -2.50 -9.25 -5.66
C VAL A 129 -2.30 -8.33 -4.46
N GLY A 130 -3.33 -8.17 -3.65
CA GLY A 130 -3.24 -7.39 -2.40
C GLY A 130 -2.78 -8.25 -1.24
N SER A 131 -2.09 -7.63 -0.28
CA SER A 131 -1.79 -8.27 1.01
C SER A 131 -1.81 -7.27 2.16
N ASP A 132 -2.35 -7.70 3.29
CA ASP A 132 -2.39 -6.93 4.53
C ASP A 132 -2.39 -7.87 5.74
N ILE A 133 -2.01 -7.36 6.90
CA ILE A 133 -2.09 -8.13 8.14
C ILE A 133 -3.52 -8.11 8.73
N LEU A 134 -4.35 -7.14 8.33
CA LEU A 134 -5.68 -6.90 8.87
C LEU A 134 -6.78 -7.53 7.99
N GLU A 135 -7.62 -8.38 8.59
CA GLU A 135 -8.82 -8.88 7.92
C GLU A 135 -9.79 -7.73 7.57
N GLU A 136 -9.86 -6.70 8.41
CA GLU A 136 -10.69 -5.51 8.20
C GLU A 136 -10.28 -4.74 6.93
N ALA A 137 -8.99 -4.72 6.58
CA ALA A 137 -8.48 -4.14 5.34
C ALA A 137 -9.04 -4.89 4.12
N LYS A 138 -8.99 -6.22 4.14
CA LYS A 138 -9.58 -7.08 3.11
C LYS A 138 -11.09 -6.86 2.99
N MET A 139 -11.79 -6.84 4.11
CA MET A 139 -13.25 -6.61 4.13
C MET A 139 -13.61 -5.23 3.59
N ALA A 140 -12.85 -4.19 3.94
CA ALA A 140 -13.02 -2.84 3.39
C ALA A 140 -12.78 -2.81 1.87
N THR A 141 -11.73 -3.48 1.39
CA THR A 141 -11.45 -3.60 -0.04
C THR A 141 -12.62 -4.23 -0.79
N PHE A 142 -13.11 -5.39 -0.35
CA PHE A 142 -14.24 -6.07 -1.03
C PHE A 142 -15.55 -5.31 -0.93
N ARG A 143 -15.75 -4.51 0.12
CA ARG A 143 -16.92 -3.63 0.26
C ARG A 143 -16.83 -2.45 -0.72
N ASP A 144 -15.67 -1.81 -0.81
CA ASP A 144 -15.53 -0.49 -1.46
C ASP A 144 -14.97 -0.59 -2.88
N ARG A 145 -14.10 -1.61 -3.17
CA ARG A 145 -13.40 -1.81 -4.45
C ARG A 145 -13.24 -3.30 -4.80
N PRO A 146 -14.32 -4.07 -4.94
CA PRO A 146 -14.26 -5.54 -5.08
C PRO A 146 -13.53 -6.04 -6.33
N TRP A 147 -13.18 -5.12 -7.26
CA TRP A 147 -12.52 -5.47 -8.54
C TRP A 147 -11.04 -5.06 -8.61
N CYS A 148 -10.49 -4.44 -7.56
CA CYS A 148 -9.15 -3.86 -7.66
C CYS A 148 -8.02 -4.89 -7.48
N TYR A 149 -8.31 -6.07 -6.93
CA TYR A 149 -7.37 -7.17 -6.80
C TYR A 149 -7.93 -8.47 -7.39
N ASP A 150 -7.04 -9.24 -8.02
CA ASP A 150 -7.34 -10.61 -8.48
C ASP A 150 -7.38 -11.60 -7.30
N ASP A 151 -6.56 -11.35 -6.27
CA ASP A 151 -6.60 -12.06 -4.99
C ASP A 151 -6.16 -11.13 -3.84
N TYR A 152 -6.46 -11.49 -2.60
CA TYR A 152 -6.10 -10.71 -1.43
C TYR A 152 -5.73 -11.63 -0.26
N PHE A 153 -4.47 -11.61 0.13
CA PHE A 153 -3.93 -12.42 1.22
C PHE A 153 -3.93 -11.65 2.53
N VAL A 154 -4.42 -12.27 3.60
CA VAL A 154 -4.32 -11.74 4.95
C VAL A 154 -3.30 -12.57 5.71
N GLY A 155 -2.22 -11.94 6.17
CA GLY A 155 -1.17 -12.66 6.89
C GLY A 155 0.01 -11.78 7.28
N ASP A 156 0.80 -12.30 8.20
CA ASP A 156 2.04 -11.68 8.64
C ASP A 156 3.20 -12.11 7.72
N PHE A 157 3.74 -11.16 6.97
CA PHE A 157 4.86 -11.41 6.06
C PHE A 157 6.20 -11.62 6.79
N THR A 158 6.26 -11.43 8.10
CA THR A 158 7.45 -11.83 8.88
C THR A 158 7.44 -13.32 9.24
N ASP A 159 6.27 -13.98 9.15
CA ASP A 159 6.08 -15.41 9.47
C ASP A 159 5.12 -16.06 8.44
N LEU A 160 5.43 -15.88 7.16
CA LEU A 160 4.60 -16.40 6.07
C LEU A 160 4.76 -17.93 5.98
N ASP A 161 3.66 -18.66 6.09
CA ASP A 161 3.69 -20.11 5.97
C ASP A 161 3.95 -20.57 4.52
N ALA A 162 4.53 -21.78 4.37
CA ALA A 162 4.94 -22.29 3.07
C ALA A 162 3.77 -22.49 2.07
N VAL A 163 2.54 -22.63 2.55
CA VAL A 163 1.36 -22.78 1.69
C VAL A 163 1.01 -21.42 1.11
N SER A 164 0.89 -20.41 1.95
CA SER A 164 0.62 -19.02 1.55
C SER A 164 1.73 -18.49 0.63
N GLU A 165 3.00 -18.75 0.96
CA GLU A 165 4.13 -18.42 0.09
C GLU A 165 4.01 -19.07 -1.30
N GLY A 166 3.70 -20.37 -1.34
CA GLY A 166 3.51 -21.10 -2.60
C GLY A 166 2.35 -20.58 -3.43
N GLU A 167 1.25 -20.18 -2.80
CA GLU A 167 0.09 -19.58 -3.48
C GLU A 167 0.43 -18.21 -4.08
N ILE A 168 1.13 -17.35 -3.34
CA ILE A 168 1.57 -16.03 -3.85
C ILE A 168 2.56 -16.21 -5.00
N ARG A 169 3.56 -17.10 -4.87
CA ARG A 169 4.52 -17.39 -5.95
C ARG A 169 3.86 -17.92 -7.23
N ALA A 170 2.72 -18.61 -7.13
CA ALA A 170 1.97 -19.10 -8.29
C ALA A 170 1.44 -17.98 -9.20
N TYR A 171 1.33 -16.76 -8.69
CA TYR A 171 0.97 -15.58 -9.50
C TYR A 171 2.10 -15.10 -10.41
N ASN A 172 3.34 -15.59 -10.26
CA ASN A 172 4.52 -15.16 -11.04
C ASN A 172 4.68 -13.64 -11.04
N LEU A 173 4.59 -13.05 -9.85
CA LEU A 173 4.65 -11.60 -9.67
C LEU A 173 6.02 -11.05 -10.07
N ASN A 174 6.04 -9.89 -10.75
CA ASN A 174 7.26 -9.22 -11.21
C ASN A 174 7.34 -7.76 -10.74
N ALA A 175 6.41 -7.34 -9.89
CA ALA A 175 6.46 -6.02 -9.30
C ALA A 175 5.94 -6.04 -7.85
N LEU A 176 6.48 -5.15 -7.02
CA LEU A 176 6.08 -4.91 -5.63
C LEU A 176 5.70 -3.44 -5.47
N THR A 177 4.54 -3.19 -4.86
CA THR A 177 4.17 -1.89 -4.34
C THR A 177 4.05 -1.94 -2.82
N CYS A 178 4.45 -0.86 -2.12
CA CYS A 178 4.22 -0.68 -0.69
C CYS A 178 4.03 0.81 -0.41
N VAL A 179 2.79 1.24 -0.26
CA VAL A 179 2.45 2.66 -0.31
C VAL A 179 1.77 3.15 0.96
N ALA A 180 2.37 4.17 1.59
CA ALA A 180 1.92 4.76 2.85
C ALA A 180 1.83 3.78 4.03
N ALA A 181 2.66 2.74 4.01
CA ALA A 181 2.67 1.67 4.99
C ALA A 181 4.06 1.43 5.62
N LEU A 182 5.13 2.04 5.08
CA LEU A 182 6.49 1.92 5.64
C LEU A 182 6.76 2.97 6.71
N GLY A 183 7.34 2.55 7.80
CA GLY A 183 7.66 3.37 8.97
C GLY A 183 6.62 3.26 10.07
N PHE A 184 6.82 3.94 11.19
CA PHE A 184 5.99 3.91 12.40
C PHE A 184 5.72 2.51 13.00
N GLY A 185 6.38 1.45 12.49
CA GLY A 185 6.18 0.07 12.93
C GLY A 185 5.00 -0.65 12.29
N ASP A 186 4.34 -0.04 11.28
CA ASP A 186 3.20 -0.68 10.60
C ASP A 186 3.65 -1.89 9.76
N ILE A 187 4.72 -1.75 8.96
CA ILE A 187 5.36 -2.84 8.23
C ILE A 187 6.85 -2.87 8.63
N PRO A 188 7.36 -3.94 9.22
CA PRO A 188 8.79 -4.07 9.52
C PRO A 188 9.62 -4.38 8.28
N THR A 189 10.94 -4.18 8.38
CA THR A 189 11.89 -4.44 7.28
C THR A 189 11.86 -5.87 6.80
N GLU A 190 11.68 -6.83 7.70
CA GLU A 190 11.60 -8.26 7.43
C GLU A 190 10.41 -8.60 6.52
N ALA A 191 9.24 -8.02 6.79
CA ALA A 191 8.06 -8.20 5.95
C ALA A 191 8.25 -7.63 4.53
N PHE A 192 8.91 -6.46 4.41
CA PHE A 192 9.24 -5.89 3.12
C PHE A 192 10.25 -6.76 2.35
N LEU A 193 11.28 -7.28 3.02
CA LEU A 193 12.28 -8.18 2.41
C LEU A 193 11.64 -9.49 1.94
N GLN A 194 10.73 -10.07 2.72
CA GLN A 194 9.97 -11.26 2.32
C GLN A 194 9.10 -10.97 1.08
N ALA A 195 8.38 -9.84 1.04
CA ALA A 195 7.60 -9.46 -0.13
C ALA A 195 8.48 -9.22 -1.35
N LEU A 196 9.65 -8.60 -1.18
CA LEU A 196 10.64 -8.40 -2.23
C LEU A 196 11.17 -9.74 -2.77
N ASP A 197 11.34 -10.73 -1.92
CA ASP A 197 11.78 -12.09 -2.34
C ASP A 197 10.71 -12.80 -3.18
N LEU A 198 9.44 -12.55 -2.93
CA LEU A 198 8.33 -13.18 -3.64
C LEU A 198 8.16 -12.71 -5.09
N ILE A 199 8.72 -11.57 -5.48
CA ILE A 199 8.67 -11.12 -6.85
C ILE A 199 9.86 -11.63 -7.67
N ASN A 200 9.61 -11.87 -8.96
CA ASN A 200 10.62 -12.37 -9.91
C ASN A 200 11.80 -11.40 -10.09
N THR A 201 12.92 -11.93 -10.56
CA THR A 201 14.10 -11.18 -10.97
C THR A 201 14.31 -11.31 -12.48
N PRO A 202 14.41 -10.21 -13.25
CA PRO A 202 14.28 -8.82 -12.82
C PRO A 202 12.84 -8.44 -12.47
N GLY A 203 12.66 -7.46 -11.55
CA GLY A 203 11.35 -6.99 -11.15
C GLY A 203 11.31 -5.50 -10.84
N TRP A 204 10.13 -4.92 -10.75
CA TRP A 204 9.92 -3.53 -10.37
C TRP A 204 9.54 -3.39 -8.90
N VAL A 205 9.96 -2.32 -8.27
CA VAL A 205 9.62 -2.02 -6.87
C VAL A 205 9.25 -0.54 -6.76
N ALA A 206 8.06 -0.25 -6.26
CA ALA A 206 7.62 1.13 -6.02
C ALA A 206 7.07 1.28 -4.61
N PHE A 207 7.62 2.21 -3.86
CA PHE A 207 7.22 2.46 -2.50
C PHE A 207 7.42 3.91 -2.11
N ASN A 208 6.86 4.32 -0.99
CA ASN A 208 7.16 5.62 -0.43
C ASN A 208 7.53 5.52 1.04
N ILE A 209 8.33 6.46 1.49
CA ILE A 209 8.75 6.55 2.87
C ILE A 209 8.75 8.00 3.31
N LYS A 210 8.48 8.24 4.60
CA LYS A 210 8.56 9.57 5.17
C LYS A 210 9.98 10.12 5.01
N GLU A 211 10.10 11.40 4.62
CA GLU A 211 11.40 12.03 4.34
C GLU A 211 12.43 11.86 5.47
N MET A 212 11.96 11.91 6.72
CA MET A 212 12.86 11.74 7.87
C MET A 212 13.42 10.32 8.03
N PHE A 213 12.79 9.30 7.45
CA PHE A 213 13.24 7.90 7.52
C PHE A 213 14.27 7.52 6.45
N VAL A 214 14.67 8.45 5.58
CA VAL A 214 15.81 8.31 4.67
C VAL A 214 17.03 9.13 5.13
N GLN A 215 17.02 9.61 6.38
CA GLN A 215 18.12 10.34 6.99
C GLN A 215 18.90 9.43 7.94
N GLU A 216 20.19 9.71 8.18
CA GLU A 216 21.11 8.90 9.02
C GLU A 216 20.63 8.63 10.46
N LYS A 217 19.52 9.23 10.90
CA LYS A 217 18.93 9.04 12.24
C LYS A 217 17.68 8.16 12.22
N ASP A 218 17.44 7.45 11.12
CA ASP A 218 16.31 6.54 11.03
C ASP A 218 16.42 5.38 12.01
N VAL A 219 15.43 5.27 12.89
CA VAL A 219 15.31 4.17 13.87
C VAL A 219 14.43 3.02 13.35
N SER A 220 13.79 3.18 12.19
CA SER A 220 12.94 2.14 11.58
C SER A 220 13.75 1.04 10.89
N GLY A 221 15.02 1.30 10.58
CA GLY A 221 15.89 0.39 9.85
C GLY A 221 15.75 0.45 8.33
N PHE A 222 14.76 1.15 7.79
CA PHE A 222 14.51 1.21 6.34
C PHE A 222 15.65 1.88 5.56
N ASP A 223 16.24 2.96 6.07
CA ASP A 223 17.39 3.60 5.41
C ASP A 223 18.57 2.62 5.29
N ALA A 224 18.91 1.93 6.38
CA ALA A 224 19.98 0.95 6.37
C ALA A 224 19.69 -0.22 5.40
N MET A 225 18.47 -0.74 5.40
CA MET A 225 18.04 -1.80 4.50
C MET A 225 18.13 -1.38 3.03
N ILE A 226 17.58 -0.22 2.66
CA ILE A 226 17.59 0.28 1.27
C ILE A 226 19.02 0.49 0.79
N ARG A 227 19.90 1.09 1.63
CA ARG A 227 21.32 1.27 1.29
C ARG A 227 22.04 -0.06 1.11
N GLU A 228 21.76 -1.05 1.94
CA GLU A 228 22.39 -2.36 1.84
C GLU A 228 21.93 -3.12 0.59
N LEU A 229 20.63 -3.09 0.26
CA LEU A 229 20.10 -3.66 -0.97
C LEU A 229 20.71 -2.99 -2.22
N ALA A 230 20.89 -1.66 -2.19
CA ALA A 230 21.53 -0.93 -3.29
C ALA A 230 23.05 -1.24 -3.37
N ARG A 231 23.75 -1.32 -2.23
CA ARG A 231 25.18 -1.65 -2.17
C ARG A 231 25.51 -3.05 -2.71
N ARG A 232 24.57 -3.98 -2.54
CA ARG A 232 24.69 -5.37 -3.04
C ARG A 232 24.12 -5.56 -4.43
N ASP A 233 23.73 -4.49 -5.13
CA ASP A 233 23.08 -4.53 -6.44
C ASP A 233 21.79 -5.38 -6.47
N VAL A 234 21.14 -5.59 -5.32
CA VAL A 234 19.83 -6.23 -5.25
C VAL A 234 18.76 -5.29 -5.79
N LEU A 235 18.81 -4.02 -5.38
CA LEU A 235 17.98 -2.95 -5.89
C LEU A 235 18.83 -1.86 -6.57
N ARG A 236 18.40 -1.45 -7.76
CA ARG A 236 18.89 -0.23 -8.42
C ARG A 236 17.77 0.81 -8.37
N ILE A 237 18.04 1.95 -7.73
CA ILE A 237 17.10 3.07 -7.69
C ILE A 237 17.06 3.73 -9.07
N GLU A 238 15.90 3.71 -9.72
CA GLU A 238 15.68 4.32 -11.03
C GLU A 238 15.19 5.77 -10.89
N ALA A 239 14.31 6.02 -9.90
CA ALA A 239 13.81 7.35 -9.63
C ALA A 239 13.45 7.53 -8.17
N TYR A 240 13.57 8.77 -7.70
CA TYR A 240 12.99 9.20 -6.43
C TYR A 240 12.42 10.61 -6.58
N ARG A 241 11.31 10.87 -5.88
CA ARG A 241 10.65 12.17 -5.91
C ARG A 241 10.08 12.54 -4.54
N ARG A 242 10.45 13.71 -4.05
CA ARG A 242 9.81 14.32 -2.88
C ARG A 242 8.45 14.90 -3.29
N TYR A 243 7.42 14.60 -2.50
CA TYR A 243 6.07 15.12 -2.74
C TYR A 243 5.31 15.32 -1.43
N GLN A 244 4.25 16.11 -1.47
CA GLN A 244 3.34 16.22 -0.34
C GLN A 244 2.46 14.98 -0.28
N HIS A 245 2.68 14.17 0.76
CA HIS A 245 1.90 12.96 1.04
C HIS A 245 0.46 13.29 1.42
N ARG A 246 0.28 14.08 2.46
CA ARG A 246 -1.00 14.58 2.98
C ARG A 246 -0.78 15.84 3.81
N ILE A 247 -1.85 16.41 4.35
CA ILE A 247 -1.74 17.37 5.45
C ILE A 247 -1.90 16.66 6.80
N SER A 248 -1.32 17.23 7.86
CA SER A 248 -1.55 16.80 9.24
C SER A 248 -2.94 17.20 9.71
N CYS A 249 -3.38 16.71 10.87
CA CYS A 249 -4.59 17.19 11.53
C CYS A 249 -4.55 18.68 11.86
N ALA A 250 -3.37 19.25 12.02
CA ALA A 250 -3.17 20.70 12.21
C ALA A 250 -3.14 21.50 10.88
N GLY A 251 -3.25 20.84 9.73
CA GLY A 251 -3.22 21.46 8.40
C GLY A 251 -1.82 21.64 7.80
N GLU A 252 -0.77 21.18 8.47
CA GLU A 252 0.62 21.29 7.98
C GLU A 252 0.94 20.22 6.92
N PRO A 253 1.67 20.57 5.84
CA PRO A 253 2.03 19.61 4.81
C PRO A 253 3.04 18.58 5.32
N LEU A 254 2.77 17.31 5.09
CA LEU A 254 3.66 16.19 5.38
C LEU A 254 4.29 15.69 4.08
N TYR A 255 5.62 15.58 4.06
CA TYR A 255 6.37 15.21 2.87
C TYR A 255 6.95 13.81 2.98
N TYR A 256 6.81 13.08 1.86
CA TYR A 256 7.34 11.74 1.67
C TYR A 256 8.20 11.71 0.40
N ILE A 257 9.02 10.69 0.28
CA ILE A 257 9.79 10.38 -0.91
C ILE A 257 9.18 9.12 -1.54
N ALA A 258 8.72 9.22 -2.78
CA ALA A 258 8.37 8.09 -3.60
C ALA A 258 9.64 7.58 -4.30
N LEU A 259 9.87 6.28 -4.26
CA LEU A 259 10.99 5.62 -4.92
C LEU A 259 10.47 4.59 -5.90
N VAL A 260 11.13 4.51 -7.06
CA VAL A 260 10.98 3.41 -8.01
C VAL A 260 12.35 2.79 -8.20
N ALA A 261 12.41 1.48 -8.09
CA ALA A 261 13.65 0.71 -8.20
C ALA A 261 13.45 -0.52 -9.08
N ARG A 262 14.57 -1.05 -9.60
CA ARG A 262 14.63 -2.33 -10.28
C ARG A 262 15.25 -3.38 -9.35
N LYS A 263 14.55 -4.47 -9.08
CA LYS A 263 15.13 -5.67 -8.48
C LYS A 263 16.00 -6.35 -9.53
N LEU A 264 17.28 -6.53 -9.26
CA LEU A 264 18.27 -7.10 -10.19
C LEU A 264 18.76 -8.47 -9.77
N GLN A 265 18.63 -8.82 -8.50
CA GLN A 265 19.10 -10.08 -7.91
C GLN A 265 18.12 -10.55 -6.84
N GLU A 266 18.20 -11.83 -6.50
CA GLU A 266 17.47 -12.39 -5.36
C GLU A 266 17.92 -11.77 -4.04
N VAL A 267 17.01 -11.70 -3.07
CA VAL A 267 17.34 -11.19 -1.73
C VAL A 267 18.30 -12.17 -1.03
N PRO A 268 19.49 -11.74 -0.61
CA PRO A 268 20.44 -12.60 0.09
C PRO A 268 19.86 -13.16 1.39
N ASN A 269 20.15 -14.43 1.70
CA ASN A 269 19.62 -15.10 2.89
C ASN A 269 20.02 -14.43 4.22
N ASP A 270 21.14 -13.72 4.26
CA ASP A 270 21.61 -13.01 5.44
C ASP A 270 20.93 -11.65 5.66
N LEU A 271 20.04 -11.25 4.75
CA LEU A 271 19.20 -10.05 4.89
C LEU A 271 17.73 -10.37 5.22
N ARG A 272 17.35 -11.65 5.08
CA ARG A 272 15.99 -12.14 5.36
C ARG A 272 15.75 -12.37 6.84
#